data_8429c79176528aa92d86c9f6f7341564
#
_entry.id   8429c79176528aa92d86c9f6f7341564
#
_cell.length_a   1.000
_cell.length_b   1.000
_cell.length_c   1.000
_cell.angle_alpha   90.00
_cell.angle_beta   90.00
_cell.angle_gamma   90.00
#
_symmetry.space_group_name_H-M   'P 1'
#
loop_
_entity.id
_entity.type
_entity.pdbx_description
1 polymer ?
#
loop_
_entity_poly.entity_id
_entity_poly.type
_entity_poly.pdbx_seq_one_letter_code
_entity_poly.pdbx_strand_id
1 'polypeptide(L)'
;MWQILAQGALGVVFLVDNSRPDPCADLRTFLDAFGDALREATAVVGIGRTESHPHPALDDYYAVLAERQLTLPIFAVDVRKRGDVLLLLDVLFHQIEATLQLDVEAAR
;
A
#
# COMPACT_ATOMS: atom_id res chain seq x y z
N MET A 1 3.50 -3.60 8.94
CA MET A 1 3.39 -2.28 8.28
C MET A 1 4.74 -1.59 8.34
N TRP A 2 5.17 -1.00 7.23
CA TRP A 2 6.44 -0.31 7.12
C TRP A 2 6.23 1.13 6.72
N GLN A 3 6.99 2.04 7.32
CA GLN A 3 7.02 3.44 6.95
C GLN A 3 8.39 3.78 6.36
N ILE A 4 8.38 4.48 5.25
CA ILE A 4 9.60 4.90 4.55
C ILE A 4 9.55 6.40 4.33
N LEU A 5 10.62 7.10 4.71
CA LEU A 5 10.76 8.53 4.47
C LEU A 5 11.92 8.74 3.48
N ALA A 6 11.61 9.33 2.32
CA ALA A 6 12.59 9.60 1.28
C ALA A 6 12.42 11.01 0.75
N GLN A 7 13.47 11.82 0.78
CA GLN A 7 13.48 13.21 0.27
C GLN A 7 12.34 14.06 0.85
N GLY A 8 12.01 13.84 2.14
CA GLY A 8 10.94 14.57 2.80
C GLY A 8 9.53 14.06 2.52
N ALA A 9 9.35 13.09 1.63
CA ALA A 9 8.06 12.46 1.36
C ALA A 9 7.91 11.22 2.21
N LEU A 10 6.72 11.00 2.77
CA LEU A 10 6.39 9.81 3.55
C LEU A 10 5.88 8.71 2.62
N GLY A 11 6.51 7.55 2.66
CA GLY A 11 6.04 6.35 2.00
C GLY A 11 5.61 5.31 3.04
N VAL A 12 4.52 4.60 2.77
CA VAL A 12 3.97 3.58 3.66
C VAL A 12 3.71 2.30 2.87
N VAL A 13 4.14 1.17 3.42
CA VAL A 13 3.81 -0.14 2.90
C VAL A 13 2.89 -0.83 3.90
N PHE A 14 1.66 -1.14 3.46
CA PHE A 14 0.74 -1.95 4.25
C PHE A 14 0.90 -3.40 3.84
N LEU A 15 1.25 -4.26 4.79
CA LEU A 15 1.32 -5.70 4.56
C LEU A 15 0.15 -6.36 5.25
N VAL A 16 -0.66 -7.07 4.48
CA VAL A 16 -1.85 -7.78 4.97
C VAL A 16 -1.66 -9.27 4.70
N ASP A 17 -1.97 -10.09 5.69
CA ASP A 17 -1.87 -11.54 5.61
C ASP A 17 -3.25 -12.13 5.32
N ASN A 18 -3.39 -12.74 4.13
CA ASN A 18 -4.68 -13.31 3.69
C ASN A 18 -5.10 -14.54 4.49
N SER A 19 -4.21 -15.12 5.31
CA SER A 19 -4.54 -16.24 6.18
C SER A 19 -5.20 -15.84 7.50
N ARG A 20 -5.27 -14.55 7.81
CA ARG A 20 -5.92 -14.07 9.02
C ARG A 20 -7.45 -14.20 8.93
N PRO A 21 -8.16 -14.19 10.08
CA PRO A 21 -9.62 -14.38 10.09
C PRO A 21 -10.41 -13.34 9.27
N ASP A 22 -9.98 -12.07 9.29
CA ASP A 22 -10.63 -11.01 8.52
C ASP A 22 -9.58 -10.02 8.00
N PRO A 23 -8.90 -10.36 6.89
CA PRO A 23 -7.84 -9.50 6.35
C PRO A 23 -8.35 -8.14 5.86
N CYS A 24 -9.57 -8.07 5.35
CA CYS A 24 -10.15 -6.80 4.92
C CYS A 24 -10.36 -5.86 6.11
N ALA A 25 -10.76 -6.38 7.26
CA ALA A 25 -10.86 -5.58 8.48
C ALA A 25 -9.49 -5.10 8.94
N ASP A 26 -8.45 -5.92 8.80
CA ASP A 26 -7.08 -5.52 9.11
C ASP A 26 -6.66 -4.33 8.25
N LEU A 27 -6.96 -4.36 6.95
CA LEU A 27 -6.66 -3.24 6.06
C LEU A 27 -7.44 -1.98 6.48
N ARG A 28 -8.72 -2.12 6.81
CA ARG A 28 -9.52 -0.99 7.30
C ARG A 28 -8.91 -0.36 8.55
N THR A 29 -8.42 -1.19 9.47
CA THR A 29 -7.76 -0.72 10.70
C THR A 29 -6.50 0.08 10.36
N PHE A 30 -5.68 -0.39 9.44
CA PHE A 30 -4.47 0.32 9.01
C PHE A 30 -4.82 1.66 8.36
N LEU A 31 -5.79 1.67 7.46
CA LEU A 31 -6.21 2.90 6.78
C LEU A 31 -6.76 3.93 7.76
N ASP A 32 -7.55 3.49 8.73
CA ASP A 32 -8.11 4.38 9.74
C ASP A 32 -7.03 4.92 10.69
N ALA A 33 -6.04 4.09 11.01
CA ALA A 33 -4.93 4.50 11.86
C ALA A 33 -4.07 5.61 11.22
N PHE A 34 -3.92 5.58 9.90
CA PHE A 34 -3.19 6.61 9.17
C PHE A 34 -4.03 7.83 8.81
N GLY A 35 -5.35 7.64 8.64
CA GLY A 35 -6.29 8.74 8.47
C GLY A 35 -5.83 9.82 7.49
N ASP A 36 -5.76 11.06 7.96
CA ASP A 36 -5.38 12.20 7.14
C ASP A 36 -3.94 12.15 6.62
N ALA A 37 -3.05 11.40 7.27
CA ALA A 37 -1.68 11.27 6.82
C ALA A 37 -1.59 10.65 5.42
N LEU A 38 -2.57 9.81 5.02
CA LEU A 38 -2.61 9.22 3.68
C LEU A 38 -2.86 10.25 2.58
N ARG A 39 -3.34 11.43 2.89
CA ARG A 39 -3.51 12.51 1.92
C ARG A 39 -2.17 13.07 1.46
N GLU A 40 -1.18 13.03 2.33
CA GLU A 40 0.15 13.58 2.09
C GLU A 40 1.19 12.48 1.87
N ALA A 41 0.84 11.23 2.15
CA ALA A 41 1.73 10.08 2.03
C ALA A 41 1.45 9.29 0.76
N THR A 42 2.50 8.65 0.25
CA THR A 42 2.38 7.66 -0.82
C THR A 42 2.33 6.27 -0.19
N ALA A 43 1.45 5.41 -0.66
CA ALA A 43 1.28 4.09 -0.07
C ALA A 43 1.09 3.00 -1.12
N VAL A 44 1.52 1.79 -0.77
CA VAL A 44 1.23 0.57 -1.53
C VAL A 44 0.75 -0.51 -0.57
N VAL A 45 -0.03 -1.45 -1.08
CA VAL A 45 -0.56 -2.55 -0.28
C VAL A 45 -0.03 -3.87 -0.83
N GLY A 46 0.57 -4.68 0.02
CA GLY A 46 0.99 -6.03 -0.30
C GLY A 46 0.13 -7.04 0.43
N ILE A 47 -0.39 -8.03 -0.29
CA ILE A 47 -1.23 -9.09 0.27
C ILE A 47 -0.43 -10.38 0.26
N GLY A 48 -0.12 -10.90 1.43
CA GLY A 48 0.62 -12.14 1.59
C GLY A 48 -0.28 -13.37 1.64
N ARG A 49 0.30 -14.52 1.34
CA ARG A 49 -0.32 -15.84 1.44
C ARG A 49 -1.54 -16.06 0.55
N THR A 50 -1.60 -15.37 -0.58
CA THR A 50 -2.71 -15.54 -1.54
C THR A 50 -2.68 -16.91 -2.22
N GLU A 51 -1.53 -17.57 -2.32
CA GLU A 51 -1.41 -18.90 -2.91
C GLU A 51 -2.12 -19.95 -2.09
N SER A 52 -1.97 -19.90 -0.76
CA SER A 52 -2.62 -20.84 0.16
C SER A 52 -4.00 -20.37 0.60
N HIS A 53 -4.25 -19.06 0.55
CA HIS A 53 -5.50 -18.43 0.97
C HIS A 53 -5.94 -17.45 -0.11
N PRO A 54 -6.60 -17.92 -1.20
CA PRO A 54 -6.95 -17.07 -2.34
C PRO A 54 -8.11 -16.11 -2.08
N HIS A 55 -8.79 -16.23 -0.97
CA HIS A 55 -9.88 -15.34 -0.58
C HIS A 55 -9.55 -14.66 0.75
N PRO A 56 -9.85 -13.37 0.92
CA PRO A 56 -10.41 -12.43 -0.07
C PRO A 56 -9.53 -12.26 -1.31
N ALA A 57 -10.16 -12.02 -2.45
CA ALA A 57 -9.45 -11.69 -3.68
C ALA A 57 -8.98 -10.22 -3.67
N LEU A 58 -8.09 -9.85 -4.59
CA LEU A 58 -7.62 -8.47 -4.68
C LEU A 58 -8.76 -7.48 -4.88
N ASP A 59 -9.80 -7.85 -5.62
CA ASP A 59 -10.98 -7.00 -5.83
C ASP A 59 -11.68 -6.64 -4.53
N ASP A 60 -11.68 -7.54 -3.54
CA ASP A 60 -12.28 -7.26 -2.23
C ASP A 60 -11.51 -6.15 -1.49
N TYR A 61 -10.18 -6.13 -1.64
CA TYR A 61 -9.35 -5.07 -1.07
C TYR A 61 -9.54 -3.74 -1.80
N TYR A 62 -9.69 -3.76 -3.12
CA TYR A 62 -10.01 -2.55 -3.87
C TYR A 62 -11.35 -1.96 -3.43
N ALA A 63 -12.33 -2.81 -3.10
CA ALA A 63 -13.61 -2.34 -2.55
C ALA A 63 -13.41 -1.61 -1.21
N VAL A 64 -12.51 -2.10 -0.36
CA VAL A 64 -12.18 -1.43 0.91
C VAL A 64 -11.59 -0.05 0.65
N LEU A 65 -10.68 0.06 -0.32
CA LEU A 65 -10.10 1.36 -0.68
C LEU A 65 -11.17 2.31 -1.23
N ALA A 66 -12.08 1.81 -2.05
CA ALA A 66 -13.17 2.61 -2.62
C ALA A 66 -14.10 3.18 -1.55
N GLU A 67 -14.35 2.45 -0.46
CA GLU A 67 -15.13 2.94 0.68
C GLU A 67 -14.56 4.25 1.25
N ARG A 68 -13.25 4.43 1.12
CA ARG A 68 -12.52 5.58 1.66
C ARG A 68 -12.05 6.55 0.59
N GLN A 69 -12.50 6.35 -0.64
CA GLN A 69 -12.11 7.19 -1.79
C GLN A 69 -10.58 7.22 -1.99
N LEU A 70 -9.93 6.09 -1.74
CA LEU A 70 -8.49 5.94 -1.91
C LEU A 70 -8.18 5.12 -3.16
N THR A 71 -7.11 5.50 -3.85
CA THR A 71 -6.57 4.77 -4.99
C THR A 71 -5.13 4.41 -4.69
N LEU A 72 -4.91 3.18 -4.23
CA LEU A 72 -3.59 2.66 -3.90
C LEU A 72 -3.32 1.39 -4.70
N PRO A 73 -2.07 1.16 -5.16
CA PRO A 73 -1.74 -0.11 -5.80
C PRO A 73 -1.77 -1.25 -4.79
N ILE A 74 -2.32 -2.38 -5.22
CA ILE A 74 -2.39 -3.60 -4.42
C ILE A 74 -1.72 -4.72 -5.19
N PHE A 75 -0.82 -5.45 -4.53
CA PHE A 75 -0.09 -6.56 -5.13
C PHE A 75 -0.15 -7.78 -4.23
N ALA A 76 -0.29 -8.96 -4.85
CA ALA A 76 -0.04 -10.22 -4.17
C ALA A 76 1.47 -10.41 -4.03
N VAL A 77 1.97 -10.63 -2.81
CA VAL A 77 3.40 -10.73 -2.55
C VAL A 77 3.70 -11.87 -1.58
N ASP A 78 4.90 -12.41 -1.70
CA ASP A 78 5.45 -13.33 -0.71
C ASP A 78 6.65 -12.65 -0.05
N VAL A 79 6.49 -12.26 1.21
CA VAL A 79 7.53 -11.52 1.95
C VAL A 79 8.80 -12.35 2.18
N ARG A 80 8.72 -13.68 1.97
CA ARG A 80 9.90 -14.56 2.01
C ARG A 80 10.72 -14.45 0.73
N LYS A 81 10.17 -13.91 -0.35
CA LYS A 81 10.85 -13.74 -1.63
C LYS A 81 11.36 -12.32 -1.73
N ARG A 82 12.68 -12.20 -1.81
CA ARG A 82 13.33 -10.89 -1.90
C ARG A 82 12.84 -10.08 -3.10
N GLY A 83 12.61 -10.74 -4.24
CA GLY A 83 12.15 -10.07 -5.45
C GLY A 83 10.78 -9.42 -5.28
N ASP A 84 9.87 -10.07 -4.54
CA ASP A 84 8.54 -9.51 -4.28
C ASP A 84 8.61 -8.28 -3.38
N VAL A 85 9.46 -8.34 -2.34
CA VAL A 85 9.65 -7.20 -1.43
C VAL A 85 10.28 -6.03 -2.19
N LEU A 86 11.29 -6.30 -3.02
CA LEU A 86 11.93 -5.26 -3.83
C LEU A 86 10.96 -4.63 -4.82
N LEU A 87 10.04 -5.42 -5.38
CA LEU A 87 9.01 -4.90 -6.28
C LEU A 87 8.09 -3.90 -5.56
N LEU A 88 7.64 -4.23 -4.35
CA LEU A 88 6.83 -3.31 -3.55
C LEU A 88 7.55 -1.99 -3.31
N LEU A 89 8.81 -2.06 -2.90
CA LEU A 89 9.61 -0.87 -2.63
C LEU A 89 9.83 -0.06 -3.91
N ASP A 90 10.08 -0.73 -5.02
CA ASP A 90 10.30 -0.09 -6.31
C ASP A 90 9.06 0.70 -6.75
N VAL A 91 7.88 0.09 -6.65
CA VAL A 91 6.61 0.77 -6.96
C VAL A 91 6.41 1.97 -6.04
N LEU A 92 6.66 1.81 -4.74
CA LEU A 92 6.53 2.89 -3.77
C LEU A 92 7.45 4.07 -4.11
N PHE A 93 8.72 3.81 -4.42
CA PHE A 93 9.68 4.86 -4.77
C PHE A 93 9.29 5.58 -6.05
N HIS A 94 8.82 4.85 -7.06
CA HIS A 94 8.34 5.47 -8.29
C HIS A 94 7.16 6.40 -8.03
N GLN A 95 6.24 6.03 -7.16
CA GLN A 95 5.12 6.88 -6.80
C GLN A 95 5.56 8.13 -6.04
N ILE A 96 6.52 7.98 -5.12
CA ILE A 96 7.08 9.13 -4.39
C ILE A 96 7.73 10.10 -5.37
N GLU A 97 8.53 9.59 -6.31
CA GLU A 97 9.19 10.42 -7.33
C GLU A 97 8.14 11.17 -8.18
N ALA A 98 7.10 10.48 -8.61
CA ALA A 98 6.03 11.10 -9.41
C ALA A 98 5.33 12.21 -8.63
N THR A 99 5.06 12.01 -7.35
CA THR A 99 4.44 13.02 -6.48
C THR A 99 5.34 14.24 -6.32
N LEU A 100 6.63 14.02 -6.06
CA LEU A 100 7.60 15.11 -5.92
C LEU A 100 7.75 15.89 -7.21
N GLN A 101 7.74 15.23 -8.36
CA GLN A 101 7.84 15.89 -9.64
C GLN A 101 6.63 16.76 -9.93
N LEU A 102 5.43 16.29 -9.59
CA LEU A 102 4.21 17.10 -9.73
C LEU A 102 4.26 18.33 -8.83
N ASP A 103 4.77 18.20 -7.60
CA ASP A 103 4.93 19.33 -6.69
C ASP A 103 5.92 20.37 -7.24
N VAL A 104 7.02 19.92 -7.84
CA VAL A 104 7.99 20.80 -8.48
C VAL A 104 7.37 21.52 -9.68
N GLU A 105 6.60 20.84 -10.50
CA GLU A 105 5.92 21.44 -11.64
C GLU A 105 4.86 22.45 -11.19
N ALA A 106 4.13 22.14 -10.13
CA ALA A 106 3.11 23.04 -9.59
C ALA A 106 3.72 24.29 -8.97
N ALA A 107 4.96 24.23 -8.50
CA ALA A 107 5.68 25.35 -7.89
C ALA A 107 6.24 26.36 -8.93
N ARG A 108 6.22 25.99 -10.19
CA ARG A 108 6.65 26.88 -11.26
C ARG A 108 5.51 27.80 -11.70
#